data_0fb438048d00cfcc4b0613191edeaf42
#
_entry.id   0fb438048d00cfcc4b0613191edeaf42
#
_cell.length_a   1.000
_cell.length_b   1.000
_cell.length_c   1.000
_cell.angle_alpha   90.00
_cell.angle_beta   90.00
_cell.angle_gamma   90.00
#
_symmetry.space_group_name_H-M   'P 1'
#
loop_
_entity.id
_entity.type
_entity.pdbx_description
1 polymer ?
#
loop_
_entity_poly.entity_id
_entity_poly.type
_entity_poly.pdbx_seq_one_letter_code
_entity_poly.pdbx_strand_id
1 'polypeptide(L)'
;MKTVRLSTFAILISLALTGPALCKEKDQDEAESENDVTIEKVTLVRDAGNKFEAVKSFRPTDTFGALVKLSEPKTGTRVKGVWIAVDAGRRENKKILEKEITLNAETLKGVKEKDRVDFTLSHDNPYPKGDYKIDIYLNGELADTVEFTIE
;
A
#
# COMPACT_ATOMS: atom_id res chain seq x y z
N MET A 1 -4.63 67.19 -3.82
CA MET A 1 -5.58 68.00 -3.06
C MET A 1 -6.38 67.07 -2.13
N LYS A 2 -6.32 67.42 -0.79
CA LYS A 2 -7.28 67.06 0.26
C LYS A 2 -7.40 65.55 0.63
N THR A 3 -7.35 65.13 1.86
CA THR A 3 -7.01 65.67 3.19
C THR A 3 -7.03 64.47 4.14
N VAL A 4 -6.08 64.47 5.04
CA VAL A 4 -5.93 63.67 6.24
C VAL A 4 -7.18 63.73 7.13
N ARG A 5 -7.56 62.61 7.78
CA ARG A 5 -8.12 62.67 9.11
C ARG A 5 -7.59 61.51 9.97
N LEU A 6 -6.72 61.93 10.88
CA LEU A 6 -6.42 61.23 12.14
C LEU A 6 -7.70 61.16 12.97
N SER A 7 -7.92 60.09 13.68
CA SER A 7 -8.74 60.05 14.87
C SER A 7 -8.12 59.07 15.86
N THR A 8 -7.46 59.69 16.79
CA THR A 8 -6.98 59.18 18.06
C THR A 8 -8.20 59.00 18.99
N PHE A 9 -8.34 57.85 19.60
CA PHE A 9 -9.11 57.76 20.87
C PHE A 9 -8.42 56.77 21.82
N ALA A 10 -8.30 57.27 23.03
CA ALA A 10 -7.47 56.84 24.12
C ALA A 10 -8.10 55.70 24.96
N ILE A 11 -7.23 54.87 25.47
CA ILE A 11 -7.09 54.32 26.84
C ILE A 11 -8.38 54.00 27.60
N LEU A 12 -8.54 52.73 27.96
CA LEU A 12 -8.97 52.35 29.30
C LEU A 12 -8.35 51.01 29.71
N ILE A 13 -7.46 51.13 30.68
CA ILE A 13 -6.85 50.05 31.45
C ILE A 13 -7.94 49.44 32.35
N SER A 14 -8.13 48.15 32.23
CA SER A 14 -8.85 47.39 33.22
C SER A 14 -8.03 46.17 33.63
N LEU A 15 -7.42 46.30 34.78
CA LEU A 15 -6.67 45.29 35.51
C LEU A 15 -7.68 44.34 36.16
N ALA A 16 -7.74 43.08 35.70
CA ALA A 16 -8.41 42.02 36.44
C ALA A 16 -7.46 40.80 36.50
N LEU A 17 -6.89 40.65 37.67
CA LEU A 17 -6.29 39.37 38.11
C LEU A 17 -7.40 38.34 38.17
N THR A 18 -7.20 37.16 37.55
CA THR A 18 -7.61 35.87 38.14
C THR A 18 -7.05 34.74 37.32
N GLY A 19 -6.24 33.89 37.93
CA GLY A 19 -6.17 32.46 37.80
C GLY A 19 -5.42 31.88 36.62
N PRO A 20 -4.42 30.97 36.87
CA PRO A 20 -3.82 30.19 35.83
C PRO A 20 -4.80 29.12 35.36
N ALA A 21 -5.45 29.35 34.25
CA ALA A 21 -6.07 28.28 33.50
C ALA A 21 -4.94 27.42 32.92
N LEU A 22 -4.77 26.26 33.52
CA LEU A 22 -3.95 25.16 33.01
C LEU A 22 -4.55 24.76 31.67
N CYS A 23 -4.10 25.39 30.58
CA CYS A 23 -4.24 24.81 29.27
C CYS A 23 -3.39 23.56 29.27
N LYS A 24 -4.04 22.44 29.46
CA LYS A 24 -3.52 21.14 29.16
C LYS A 24 -3.22 21.15 27.67
N GLU A 25 -1.99 21.43 27.31
CA GLU A 25 -1.43 21.06 26.01
C GLU A 25 -1.73 19.58 25.89
N LYS A 26 -2.59 19.27 24.97
CA LYS A 26 -2.76 17.93 24.49
C LYS A 26 -1.46 17.64 23.77
N ASP A 27 -0.56 17.00 24.50
CA ASP A 27 0.54 16.28 23.88
C ASP A 27 -0.08 15.47 22.76
N GLN A 28 0.17 15.87 21.53
CA GLN A 28 0.08 14.97 20.41
C GLN A 28 1.13 13.91 20.74
N ASP A 29 0.67 12.80 21.29
CA ASP A 29 1.38 11.55 21.21
C ASP A 29 1.68 11.38 19.71
N GLU A 30 2.88 11.77 19.31
CA GLU A 30 3.56 11.15 18.19
C GLU A 30 3.58 9.68 18.58
N ALA A 31 2.61 8.95 18.06
CA ALA A 31 2.64 7.50 18.09
C ALA A 31 3.94 7.13 17.39
N GLU A 32 4.95 6.82 18.19
CA GLU A 32 6.15 6.15 17.73
C GLU A 32 5.66 5.00 16.87
N SER A 33 6.01 5.07 15.60
CA SER A 33 5.84 4.03 14.61
C SER A 33 6.72 2.85 15.03
N GLU A 34 6.32 2.19 16.14
CA GLU A 34 6.94 0.94 16.56
C GLU A 34 6.64 -0.12 15.50
N ASN A 35 7.64 -0.33 14.64
CA ASN A 35 7.73 -1.45 13.70
C ASN A 35 6.55 -1.49 12.70
N ASP A 36 6.52 -0.54 11.79
CA ASP A 36 5.64 -0.63 10.65
C ASP A 36 6.04 -1.83 9.80
N VAL A 37 5.07 -2.71 9.53
CA VAL A 37 5.25 -3.80 8.59
C VAL A 37 5.64 -3.21 7.24
N THR A 38 6.72 -3.71 6.65
CA THR A 38 7.19 -3.28 5.32
C THR A 38 7.27 -4.45 4.37
N ILE A 39 7.27 -4.16 3.08
CA ILE A 39 7.53 -5.16 2.05
C ILE A 39 9.04 -5.29 1.89
N GLU A 40 9.59 -6.46 2.19
CA GLU A 40 11.01 -6.75 1.96
C GLU A 40 11.30 -7.12 0.51
N LYS A 41 10.38 -7.85 -0.12
CA LYS A 41 10.57 -8.34 -1.48
C LYS A 41 9.27 -8.79 -2.11
N VAL A 42 9.10 -8.48 -3.39
CA VAL A 42 8.11 -9.10 -4.27
C VAL A 42 8.84 -9.98 -5.29
N THR A 43 8.40 -11.24 -5.42
CA THR A 43 8.98 -12.19 -6.37
C THR A 43 7.89 -12.73 -7.26
N LEU A 44 8.04 -12.53 -8.56
CA LEU A 44 7.15 -13.14 -9.54
C LEU A 44 7.47 -14.62 -9.67
N VAL A 45 6.43 -15.44 -9.67
CA VAL A 45 6.57 -16.91 -9.75
C VAL A 45 5.57 -17.49 -10.72
N ARG A 46 5.97 -18.59 -11.34
CA ARG A 46 5.13 -19.45 -12.16
C ARG A 46 4.80 -20.71 -11.39
N ASP A 47 3.55 -21.14 -11.45
CA ASP A 47 3.16 -22.44 -10.92
C ASP A 47 3.70 -23.53 -11.89
N ALA A 48 4.59 -24.35 -11.38
CA ALA A 48 5.17 -25.49 -12.08
C ALA A 48 4.57 -26.85 -11.57
N GLY A 49 3.36 -26.83 -11.08
CA GLY A 49 2.58 -27.97 -10.60
C GLY A 49 2.77 -28.26 -9.12
N ASN A 50 3.97 -28.55 -8.66
CA ASN A 50 4.24 -28.87 -7.24
C ASN A 50 5.14 -27.82 -6.54
N LYS A 51 5.56 -26.79 -7.24
CA LYS A 51 6.44 -25.74 -6.72
C LYS A 51 6.30 -24.45 -7.52
N PHE A 52 6.59 -23.35 -6.85
CA PHE A 52 6.73 -22.05 -7.50
C PHE A 52 8.16 -21.86 -8.03
N GLU A 53 8.25 -21.41 -9.27
CA GLU A 53 9.50 -21.09 -9.92
C GLU A 53 9.58 -19.57 -10.13
N ALA A 54 10.64 -18.94 -9.61
CA ALA A 54 10.85 -17.49 -9.79
C ALA A 54 11.14 -17.19 -11.27
N VAL A 55 10.40 -16.23 -11.83
CA VAL A 55 10.50 -15.84 -13.24
C VAL A 55 10.50 -14.33 -13.38
N LYS A 56 10.96 -13.85 -14.55
CA LYS A 56 10.88 -12.43 -14.94
C LYS A 56 9.87 -12.17 -16.04
N SER A 57 9.53 -13.21 -16.81
CA SER A 57 8.51 -13.19 -17.85
C SER A 57 7.66 -14.44 -17.77
N PHE A 58 6.49 -14.39 -18.38
CA PHE A 58 5.53 -15.49 -18.39
C PHE A 58 5.19 -15.88 -19.84
N ARG A 59 4.65 -17.08 -19.99
CA ARG A 59 3.98 -17.52 -21.21
C ARG A 59 2.50 -17.20 -21.12
N PRO A 60 1.79 -17.03 -22.24
CA PRO A 60 0.36 -16.75 -22.26
C PRO A 60 -0.52 -17.72 -21.46
N THR A 61 -0.08 -18.95 -21.31
CA THR A 61 -0.81 -20.05 -20.62
C THR A 61 -0.35 -20.31 -19.19
N ASP A 62 0.64 -19.56 -18.70
CA ASP A 62 1.15 -19.74 -17.35
C ASP A 62 0.12 -19.23 -16.31
N THR A 63 0.12 -19.84 -15.16
CA THR A 63 -0.51 -19.28 -13.95
C THR A 63 0.50 -18.33 -13.32
N PHE A 64 0.14 -17.06 -13.24
CA PHE A 64 1.01 -16.03 -12.67
C PHE A 64 0.88 -16.00 -11.17
N GLY A 65 2.00 -15.85 -10.49
CA GLY A 65 2.03 -15.66 -9.06
C GLY A 65 2.94 -14.51 -8.66
N ALA A 66 2.63 -13.89 -7.54
CA ALA A 66 3.50 -12.96 -6.86
C ALA A 66 3.60 -13.33 -5.38
N LEU A 67 4.81 -13.57 -4.92
CA LEU A 67 5.12 -13.83 -3.52
C LEU A 67 5.61 -12.54 -2.89
N VAL A 68 4.84 -12.00 -1.94
CA VAL A 68 5.15 -10.78 -1.22
C VAL A 68 5.73 -11.15 0.14
N LYS A 69 6.99 -10.86 0.37
CA LYS A 69 7.66 -11.05 1.66
C LYS A 69 7.56 -9.78 2.50
N LEU A 70 7.11 -9.93 3.74
CA LEU A 70 6.94 -8.85 4.71
C LEU A 70 8.03 -8.93 5.79
N SER A 71 8.43 -7.80 6.36
CA SER A 71 9.43 -7.73 7.43
C SER A 71 8.94 -8.40 8.72
N GLU A 72 7.86 -7.89 9.27
CA GLU A 72 7.27 -8.38 10.54
C GLU A 72 5.74 -8.37 10.44
N PRO A 73 5.15 -9.42 9.82
CA PRO A 73 3.71 -9.45 9.61
C PRO A 73 2.94 -9.52 10.94
N LYS A 74 1.98 -8.61 11.10
CA LYS A 74 1.10 -8.51 12.27
C LYS A 74 -0.34 -8.83 11.89
N THR A 75 -1.10 -9.32 12.86
CA THR A 75 -2.54 -9.47 12.72
C THR A 75 -3.18 -8.11 12.38
N GLY A 76 -4.06 -8.10 11.38
CA GLY A 76 -4.70 -6.87 10.89
C GLY A 76 -3.97 -6.21 9.72
N THR A 77 -2.73 -6.61 9.39
CA THR A 77 -2.04 -6.15 8.20
C THR A 77 -2.84 -6.52 6.95
N ARG A 78 -3.10 -5.54 6.08
CA ARG A 78 -3.79 -5.73 4.81
C ARG A 78 -2.79 -5.63 3.67
N VAL A 79 -2.72 -6.67 2.87
CA VAL A 79 -1.91 -6.70 1.65
C VAL A 79 -2.83 -6.86 0.46
N LYS A 80 -2.76 -5.95 -0.49
CA LYS A 80 -3.59 -5.97 -1.69
C LYS A 80 -2.71 -6.01 -2.93
N GLY A 81 -2.98 -6.97 -3.82
CA GLY A 81 -2.36 -7.09 -5.13
C GLY A 81 -3.33 -6.67 -6.24
N VAL A 82 -2.89 -5.83 -7.15
CA VAL A 82 -3.65 -5.38 -8.32
C VAL A 82 -2.87 -5.69 -9.58
N TRP A 83 -3.40 -6.63 -10.38
CA TRP A 83 -2.81 -7.00 -11.66
C TRP A 83 -3.34 -6.09 -12.77
N ILE A 84 -2.45 -5.55 -13.58
CA ILE A 84 -2.75 -4.56 -14.61
C ILE A 84 -2.07 -4.95 -15.92
N ALA A 85 -2.83 -4.97 -17.02
CA ALA A 85 -2.29 -5.00 -18.37
C ALA A 85 -1.91 -3.56 -18.75
N VAL A 86 -0.61 -3.29 -18.90
CA VAL A 86 -0.10 -1.96 -19.24
C VAL A 86 -0.25 -1.70 -20.74
N ASP A 87 0.31 -2.60 -21.56
CA ASP A 87 0.13 -2.63 -23.00
C ASP A 87 0.09 -4.08 -23.47
N ALA A 88 -1.11 -4.62 -23.64
CA ALA A 88 -1.31 -6.03 -23.98
C ALA A 88 -2.47 -6.21 -24.97
N GLY A 89 -2.15 -6.25 -26.22
CA GLY A 89 -3.09 -6.40 -27.31
C GLY A 89 -4.01 -5.18 -27.46
N ARG A 90 -5.28 -5.29 -27.08
CA ARG A 90 -6.26 -4.18 -27.08
C ARG A 90 -6.48 -3.58 -25.70
N ARG A 91 -5.64 -3.93 -24.74
CA ARG A 91 -5.76 -3.49 -23.35
C ARG A 91 -4.63 -2.53 -23.03
N GLU A 92 -4.99 -1.35 -22.62
CA GLU A 92 -4.05 -0.32 -22.17
C GLU A 92 -4.44 0.10 -20.76
N ASN A 93 -3.52 0.01 -19.82
CA ASN A 93 -3.69 0.34 -18.40
C ASN A 93 -4.97 -0.27 -17.78
N LYS A 94 -5.29 -1.50 -18.16
CA LYS A 94 -6.52 -2.17 -17.73
C LYS A 94 -6.26 -3.05 -16.50
N LYS A 95 -6.98 -2.77 -15.41
CA LYS A 95 -7.03 -3.68 -14.26
C LYS A 95 -7.64 -5.03 -14.67
N ILE A 96 -6.93 -6.11 -14.35
CA ILE A 96 -7.34 -7.49 -14.63
C ILE A 96 -7.99 -8.11 -13.40
N LEU A 97 -7.30 -8.04 -12.27
CA LEU A 97 -7.73 -8.62 -11.00
C LEU A 97 -7.22 -7.75 -9.85
N GLU A 98 -8.01 -7.70 -8.80
CA GLU A 98 -7.64 -7.13 -7.51
C GLU A 98 -7.99 -8.13 -6.41
N LYS A 99 -7.06 -8.38 -5.50
CA LYS A 99 -7.27 -9.25 -4.36
C LYS A 99 -6.62 -8.63 -3.13
N GLU A 100 -7.38 -8.55 -2.04
CA GLU A 100 -6.87 -8.12 -0.74
C GLU A 100 -6.87 -9.31 0.24
N ILE A 101 -5.82 -9.42 1.02
CA ILE A 101 -5.64 -10.43 2.07
C ILE A 101 -5.37 -9.69 3.38
N THR A 102 -6.20 -9.94 4.38
CA THR A 102 -5.97 -9.45 5.73
C THR A 102 -5.33 -10.56 6.56
N LEU A 103 -4.16 -10.30 7.12
CA LEU A 103 -3.46 -11.25 7.98
C LEU A 103 -4.19 -11.38 9.31
N ASN A 104 -4.51 -12.60 9.69
CA ASN A 104 -5.09 -12.94 10.97
C ASN A 104 -4.26 -14.02 11.68
N ALA A 105 -4.63 -14.35 12.91
CA ALA A 105 -3.89 -15.33 13.71
C ALA A 105 -3.84 -16.73 13.05
N GLU A 106 -4.84 -17.08 12.23
CA GLU A 106 -4.89 -18.37 11.53
C GLU A 106 -3.98 -18.36 10.30
N THR A 107 -4.04 -17.30 9.49
CA THR A 107 -3.14 -17.11 8.33
C THR A 107 -1.68 -17.08 8.77
N LEU A 108 -1.38 -16.44 9.90
CA LEU A 108 -0.02 -16.41 10.47
C LEU A 108 0.43 -17.75 11.06
N LYS A 109 -0.50 -18.62 11.47
CA LYS A 109 -0.16 -19.97 12.01
C LYS A 109 -0.03 -21.04 10.91
N GLY A 110 -0.77 -20.90 9.82
CA GLY A 110 -0.90 -21.92 8.77
C GLY A 110 0.20 -21.91 7.71
N VAL A 111 0.98 -20.84 7.61
CA VAL A 111 2.01 -20.68 6.58
C VAL A 111 3.37 -21.11 7.14
N LYS A 112 4.06 -22.04 6.46
CA LYS A 112 5.40 -22.49 6.83
C LYS A 112 6.41 -21.32 6.86
N GLU A 113 6.17 -20.30 6.04
CA GLU A 113 6.88 -19.04 6.02
C GLU A 113 5.88 -17.95 6.40
N LYS A 114 5.85 -17.58 7.68
CA LYS A 114 4.89 -16.66 8.31
C LYS A 114 4.98 -15.21 7.79
N ASP A 115 5.96 -14.91 6.99
CA ASP A 115 6.32 -13.59 6.47
C ASP A 115 5.92 -13.38 5.00
N ARG A 116 5.18 -14.33 4.39
CA ARG A 116 4.87 -14.30 2.96
C ARG A 116 3.36 -14.34 2.67
N VAL A 117 2.95 -13.53 1.70
CA VAL A 117 1.60 -13.50 1.12
C VAL A 117 1.67 -13.86 -0.35
N ASP A 118 0.79 -14.74 -0.80
CA ASP A 118 0.76 -15.26 -2.15
C ASP A 118 -0.43 -14.69 -2.93
N PHE A 119 -0.16 -14.10 -4.08
CA PHE A 119 -1.17 -13.68 -5.05
C PHE A 119 -1.04 -14.52 -6.30
N THR A 120 -2.15 -15.13 -6.73
CA THR A 120 -2.19 -15.96 -7.91
C THR A 120 -3.25 -15.45 -8.88
N LEU A 121 -2.91 -15.41 -10.16
CA LEU A 121 -3.78 -15.07 -11.26
C LEU A 121 -3.79 -16.22 -12.26
N SER A 122 -4.91 -16.92 -12.34
CA SER A 122 -5.17 -17.96 -13.35
C SER A 122 -6.33 -17.55 -14.26
N HIS A 123 -6.34 -18.06 -15.47
CA HIS A 123 -7.37 -17.80 -16.45
C HIS A 123 -7.56 -18.99 -17.39
N ASP A 124 -8.79 -19.24 -17.82
CA ASP A 124 -9.11 -20.33 -18.73
C ASP A 124 -8.62 -20.11 -20.16
N ASN A 125 -8.41 -18.85 -20.54
CA ASN A 125 -7.89 -18.46 -21.87
C ASN A 125 -6.49 -17.88 -21.77
N PRO A 126 -5.63 -18.06 -22.79
CA PRO A 126 -4.30 -17.47 -22.80
C PRO A 126 -4.35 -15.94 -22.66
N TYR A 127 -3.43 -15.40 -21.89
CA TYR A 127 -3.24 -13.95 -21.78
C TYR A 127 -2.63 -13.37 -23.06
N PRO A 128 -3.05 -12.20 -23.52
CA PRO A 128 -2.37 -11.50 -24.60
C PRO A 128 -0.89 -11.27 -24.27
N LYS A 129 -0.04 -11.36 -25.28
CA LYS A 129 1.37 -10.95 -25.16
C LYS A 129 1.45 -9.45 -24.95
N GLY A 130 2.44 -8.99 -24.20
CA GLY A 130 2.64 -7.57 -23.92
C GLY A 130 3.17 -7.29 -22.53
N ASP A 131 3.03 -6.03 -22.11
CA ASP A 131 3.53 -5.51 -20.86
C ASP A 131 2.46 -5.50 -19.77
N TYR A 132 2.85 -5.93 -18.60
CA TYR A 132 2.00 -6.08 -17.44
C TYR A 132 2.71 -5.57 -16.18
N LYS A 133 1.95 -5.32 -15.14
CA LYS A 133 2.47 -5.05 -13.80
C LYS A 133 1.56 -5.59 -12.72
N ILE A 134 2.13 -5.76 -11.54
CA ILE A 134 1.39 -5.93 -10.30
C ILE A 134 1.75 -4.78 -9.35
N ASP A 135 0.74 -4.06 -8.89
CA ASP A 135 0.86 -3.06 -7.85
C ASP A 135 0.51 -3.70 -6.51
N ILE A 136 1.40 -3.59 -5.52
CA ILE A 136 1.21 -4.12 -4.18
C ILE A 136 0.96 -2.97 -3.22
N TYR A 137 -0.16 -3.04 -2.52
CA TYR A 137 -0.56 -2.08 -1.49
C TYR A 137 -0.41 -2.73 -0.12
N LEU A 138 0.13 -1.98 0.82
CA LEU A 138 0.22 -2.35 2.22
C LEU A 138 -0.61 -1.37 3.05
N ASN A 139 -1.58 -1.88 3.80
CA ASN A 139 -2.51 -1.08 4.61
C ASN A 139 -3.25 0.03 3.84
N GLY A 140 -3.40 -0.13 2.51
CA GLY A 140 -4.09 0.81 1.63
C GLY A 140 -3.17 1.76 0.86
N GLU A 141 -1.87 1.79 1.16
CA GLU A 141 -0.88 2.60 0.46
C GLU A 141 -0.09 1.76 -0.55
N LEU A 142 0.21 2.34 -1.72
CA LEU A 142 1.05 1.68 -2.72
C LEU A 142 2.47 1.54 -2.17
N ALA A 143 2.92 0.31 -2.00
CA ALA A 143 4.21 -0.01 -1.39
C ALA A 143 5.24 -0.52 -2.39
N ASP A 144 4.81 -1.23 -3.45
CA ASP A 144 5.71 -1.74 -4.48
C ASP A 144 4.98 -1.93 -5.82
N THR A 145 5.71 -1.87 -6.92
CA THR A 145 5.24 -2.16 -8.27
C THR A 145 6.25 -3.04 -8.99
N VAL A 146 5.82 -4.18 -9.49
CA VAL A 146 6.67 -5.08 -10.26
C VAL A 146 6.13 -5.22 -11.68
N GLU A 147 6.94 -4.82 -12.65
CA GLU A 147 6.66 -4.95 -14.07
C GLU A 147 7.15 -6.30 -14.61
N PHE A 148 6.44 -6.84 -15.59
CA PHE A 148 6.78 -8.08 -16.27
C PHE A 148 6.19 -8.13 -17.67
N THR A 149 6.67 -9.07 -18.49
CA THR A 149 6.19 -9.30 -19.85
C THR A 149 5.55 -10.68 -19.98
N ILE A 150 4.59 -10.78 -20.89
CA ILE A 150 4.07 -12.05 -21.40
C ILE A 150 4.56 -12.20 -22.85
N GLU A 151 5.30 -13.28 -23.13
CA GLU A 151 5.98 -13.53 -24.41
C GLU A 151 5.38 -14.74 -25.17
#